data_c1d91083f9ac1a6113075ca85107e430
#
_entry.id   c1d91083f9ac1a6113075ca85107e430
#
_cell.length_a   1.000
_cell.length_b   1.000
_cell.length_c   1.000
_cell.angle_alpha   90.00
_cell.angle_beta   90.00
_cell.angle_gamma   90.00
#
_symmetry.space_group_name_H-M   'P 1'
#
loop_
_entity.id
_entity.type
_entity.pdbx_description
1 polymer ?
#
loop_
_entity_poly.entity_id
_entity_poly.type
_entity_poly.pdbx_seq_one_letter_code
_entity_poly.pdbx_strand_id
1 'polypeptide(L)'
;MVRYGQPVDADQDVVWITTRRIKPGAYEEFRKAWRPSAFPEGMLSAYECFSEDRNEVVGISIWDSFESRERYRLSDVEAERQRAMAPFVDAENSGLYVGRELEIPKS
;
A
#
# COMPACT_ATOMS: atom_id res chain seq x y z
N MET A 1 4.08 -19.80 5.09
CA MET A 1 2.98 -19.12 4.39
C MET A 1 2.13 -18.36 5.39
N VAL A 2 1.83 -17.12 5.09
CA VAL A 2 1.00 -16.27 5.95
C VAL A 2 -0.46 -16.48 5.57
N ARG A 3 -1.33 -16.60 6.58
CA ARG A 3 -2.78 -16.78 6.38
C ARG A 3 -3.55 -15.65 7.06
N TYR A 4 -4.67 -15.27 6.43
CA TYR A 4 -5.61 -14.35 7.05
C TYR A 4 -6.16 -14.96 8.34
N GLY A 5 -6.44 -14.11 9.30
CA GLY A 5 -7.00 -14.54 10.58
C GLY A 5 -5.98 -15.10 11.56
N GLN A 6 -4.73 -15.30 11.15
CA GLN A 6 -3.68 -15.67 12.09
C GLN A 6 -3.22 -14.42 12.83
N PRO A 7 -3.09 -14.47 14.16
CA PRO A 7 -2.53 -13.34 14.89
C PRO A 7 -1.07 -13.15 14.52
N VAL A 8 -0.65 -11.90 14.39
CA VAL A 8 0.76 -11.58 14.27
C VAL A 8 1.33 -11.42 15.67
N ASP A 9 2.63 -11.66 15.81
CA ASP A 9 3.30 -11.46 17.09
C ASP A 9 3.27 -9.98 17.48
N ALA A 10 3.40 -9.69 18.76
CA ALA A 10 3.27 -8.33 19.27
C ALA A 10 4.27 -7.34 18.67
N ASP A 11 5.44 -7.84 18.22
CA ASP A 11 6.47 -7.02 17.60
C ASP A 11 6.42 -7.01 16.08
N GLN A 12 5.36 -7.57 15.49
CA GLN A 12 5.22 -7.71 14.05
C GLN A 12 4.01 -6.95 13.53
N ASP A 13 4.12 -6.48 12.30
CA ASP A 13 3.06 -5.79 11.58
C ASP A 13 2.83 -6.47 10.25
N VAL A 14 1.67 -6.19 9.67
CA VAL A 14 1.35 -6.62 8.32
C VAL A 14 1.82 -5.55 7.35
N VAL A 15 2.56 -5.96 6.32
CA VAL A 15 3.12 -5.04 5.32
C VAL A 15 2.53 -5.36 3.96
N TRP A 16 1.88 -4.39 3.35
CA TRP A 16 1.30 -4.53 2.02
C TRP A 16 2.07 -3.65 1.06
N ILE A 17 2.67 -4.26 0.04
CA ILE A 17 3.49 -3.56 -0.95
C ILE A 17 2.84 -3.71 -2.31
N THR A 18 2.58 -2.60 -2.99
CA THR A 18 2.03 -2.60 -4.34
C THR A 18 2.97 -1.83 -5.26
N THR A 19 3.40 -2.47 -6.34
CA THR A 19 4.24 -1.85 -7.36
C THR A 19 3.41 -1.62 -8.61
N ARG A 20 3.42 -0.39 -9.13
CA ARG A 20 2.68 -0.04 -10.34
C ARG A 20 3.58 0.63 -11.34
N ARG A 21 3.41 0.24 -12.61
CA ARG A 21 4.01 0.96 -13.72
C ARG A 21 3.01 1.99 -14.20
N ILE A 22 3.43 3.23 -14.23
CA ILE A 22 2.57 4.37 -14.57
C ILE A 22 2.81 4.75 -16.02
N LYS A 23 1.75 5.08 -16.75
CA LYS A 23 1.87 5.56 -18.13
C LYS A 23 2.74 6.81 -18.18
N PRO A 24 3.61 6.93 -19.19
CA PRO A 24 4.48 8.11 -19.29
C PRO A 24 3.68 9.41 -19.24
N GLY A 25 4.14 10.35 -18.41
CA GLY A 25 3.48 11.65 -18.26
C GLY A 25 2.24 11.66 -17.39
N ALA A 26 1.81 10.50 -16.84
CA ALA A 26 0.56 10.41 -16.08
C ALA A 26 0.76 10.45 -14.55
N TYR A 27 1.97 10.72 -14.09
CA TYR A 27 2.26 10.64 -12.65
C TYR A 27 1.37 11.55 -11.80
N GLU A 28 1.18 12.79 -12.21
CA GLU A 28 0.40 13.75 -11.40
C GLU A 28 -1.07 13.34 -11.31
N GLU A 29 -1.67 12.89 -12.39
CA GLU A 29 -3.05 12.40 -12.37
C GLU A 29 -3.15 11.12 -11.55
N PHE A 30 -2.17 10.21 -11.71
CA PHE A 30 -2.11 8.99 -10.91
C PHE A 30 -2.03 9.32 -9.43
N ARG A 31 -1.15 10.22 -9.06
CA ARG A 31 -0.94 10.59 -7.66
C ARG A 31 -2.21 11.09 -6.99
N LYS A 32 -2.98 11.91 -7.71
CA LYS A 32 -4.27 12.41 -7.20
C LYS A 32 -5.27 11.28 -6.99
N ALA A 33 -5.32 10.34 -7.93
CA ALA A 33 -6.22 9.18 -7.85
C ALA A 33 -5.77 8.19 -6.78
N TRP A 34 -4.46 8.04 -6.57
CA TRP A 34 -3.88 7.10 -5.62
C TRP A 34 -4.17 7.46 -4.17
N ARG A 35 -4.23 8.74 -3.86
CA ARG A 35 -4.43 9.20 -2.49
C ARG A 35 -5.85 8.89 -2.03
N PRO A 36 -6.04 8.13 -0.93
CA PRO A 36 -7.39 7.82 -0.47
C PRO A 36 -8.05 9.07 0.12
N SER A 37 -9.40 9.10 0.06
CA SER A 37 -10.18 10.19 0.64
C SER A 37 -10.11 10.19 2.16
N ALA A 38 -9.82 9.02 2.76
CA ALA A 38 -9.64 8.89 4.21
C ALA A 38 -8.67 7.74 4.47
N PHE A 39 -7.88 7.87 5.51
CA PHE A 39 -6.99 6.79 5.92
C PHE A 39 -7.74 5.81 6.79
N PRO A 40 -7.63 4.50 6.52
CA PRO A 40 -8.44 3.50 7.21
C PRO A 40 -7.91 3.22 8.62
N GLU A 41 -8.83 2.77 9.47
CA GLU A 41 -8.48 2.28 10.78
C GLU A 41 -7.57 1.06 10.65
N GLY A 42 -6.54 1.00 11.48
CA GLY A 42 -5.57 -0.10 11.47
C GLY A 42 -4.36 0.14 10.59
N MET A 43 -4.38 1.17 9.74
CA MET A 43 -3.20 1.57 8.99
C MET A 43 -2.29 2.38 9.90
N LEU A 44 -1.09 1.86 10.17
CA LEU A 44 -0.15 2.47 11.11
C LEU A 44 0.80 3.44 10.41
N SER A 45 1.11 3.17 9.15
CA SER A 45 2.07 3.97 8.39
C SER A 45 1.90 3.68 6.91
N ALA A 46 2.28 4.62 6.07
CA ALA A 46 2.24 4.42 4.62
C ALA A 46 3.32 5.25 3.95
N TYR A 47 3.87 4.70 2.87
CA TYR A 47 4.87 5.37 2.07
C TYR A 47 4.47 5.37 0.60
N GLU A 48 4.69 6.47 -0.05
CA GLU A 48 4.65 6.57 -1.51
C GLU A 48 6.09 6.67 -1.98
N CYS A 49 6.55 5.67 -2.73
CA CYS A 49 7.88 5.68 -3.31
C CYS A 49 7.75 5.76 -4.82
N PHE A 50 8.62 6.49 -5.47
CA PHE A 50 8.53 6.65 -6.91
C PHE A 50 9.94 6.68 -7.51
N SER A 51 10.06 6.12 -8.71
CA SER A 51 11.30 6.13 -9.45
C SER A 51 11.63 7.56 -9.90
N GLU A 52 12.90 7.78 -10.24
CA GLU A 52 13.37 9.10 -10.65
C GLU A 52 12.59 9.64 -11.85
N ASP A 53 12.26 8.77 -12.79
CA ASP A 53 11.50 9.14 -14.00
C ASP A 53 9.99 9.17 -13.78
N ARG A 54 9.50 8.85 -12.58
CA ARG A 54 8.08 8.84 -12.22
C ARG A 54 7.24 7.82 -12.99
N ASN A 55 7.88 6.82 -13.58
CA ASN A 55 7.17 5.77 -14.31
C ASN A 55 6.87 4.54 -13.46
N GLU A 56 7.43 4.46 -12.26
CA GLU A 56 7.13 3.39 -11.32
C GLU A 56 6.81 3.97 -9.94
N VAL A 57 5.74 3.47 -9.35
CA VAL A 57 5.33 3.88 -7.99
C VAL A 57 5.17 2.65 -7.13
N VAL A 58 5.77 2.67 -5.95
CA VAL A 58 5.66 1.61 -4.96
C VAL A 58 4.94 2.17 -3.74
N GLY A 59 3.79 1.62 -3.43
CA GLY A 59 3.05 1.95 -2.22
C GLY A 59 3.38 0.92 -1.16
N ILE A 60 3.73 1.39 0.04
CA ILE A 60 3.99 0.52 1.18
C ILE A 60 3.07 0.96 2.30
N SER A 61 2.24 0.04 2.80
CA SER A 61 1.40 0.34 3.95
C SER A 61 1.63 -0.68 5.05
N ILE A 62 1.63 -0.19 6.27
CA ILE A 62 1.89 -0.98 7.48
C ILE A 62 0.58 -1.04 8.26
N TRP A 63 0.17 -2.24 8.66
CA TRP A 63 -1.14 -2.48 9.28
C TRP A 63 -0.99 -3.23 10.60
N ASP A 64 -1.91 -2.97 11.51
CA ASP A 64 -1.92 -3.65 12.80
C ASP A 64 -2.33 -5.13 12.70
N SER A 65 -3.07 -5.51 11.64
CA SER A 65 -3.54 -6.87 11.46
C SER A 65 -3.92 -7.15 10.02
N PHE A 66 -4.01 -8.43 9.68
CA PHE A 66 -4.53 -8.85 8.38
C PHE A 66 -6.00 -8.44 8.21
N GLU A 67 -6.76 -8.48 9.29
CA GLU A 67 -8.17 -8.14 9.25
C GLU A 67 -8.40 -6.68 8.87
N SER A 68 -7.63 -5.76 9.44
CA SER A 68 -7.73 -4.34 9.12
C SER A 68 -7.42 -4.09 7.66
N ARG A 69 -6.35 -4.70 7.15
CA ARG A 69 -5.97 -4.55 5.73
C ARG A 69 -7.03 -5.15 4.82
N GLU A 70 -7.57 -6.32 5.16
CA GLU A 70 -8.60 -6.98 4.34
C GLU A 70 -9.88 -6.16 4.33
N ARG A 71 -10.27 -5.60 5.47
CA ARG A 71 -11.44 -4.72 5.56
C ARG A 71 -11.29 -3.53 4.62
N TYR A 72 -10.11 -2.92 4.60
CA TYR A 72 -9.85 -1.81 3.70
C TYR A 72 -9.85 -2.26 2.23
N ARG A 73 -9.22 -3.39 1.91
CA ARG A 73 -9.14 -3.90 0.54
C ARG A 73 -10.53 -4.09 -0.05
N LEU A 74 -11.52 -4.46 0.77
CA LEU A 74 -12.89 -4.72 0.35
C LEU A 74 -13.80 -3.49 0.48
N SER A 75 -13.26 -2.35 0.90
CA SER A 75 -14.07 -1.16 1.15
C SER A 75 -14.42 -0.41 -0.14
N ASP A 76 -15.47 0.40 -0.07
CA ASP A 76 -15.87 1.26 -1.17
C ASP A 76 -14.81 2.30 -1.50
N VAL A 77 -14.11 2.80 -0.48
CA VAL A 77 -13.02 3.76 -0.66
C VAL A 77 -11.93 3.16 -1.56
N GLU A 78 -11.53 1.92 -1.29
CA GLU A 78 -10.51 1.27 -2.10
C GLU A 78 -11.02 0.94 -3.50
N ALA A 79 -12.27 0.52 -3.64
CA ALA A 79 -12.86 0.25 -4.95
C ALA A 79 -12.88 1.51 -5.82
N GLU A 80 -13.25 2.64 -5.25
CA GLU A 80 -13.23 3.93 -5.94
C GLU A 80 -11.82 4.33 -6.35
N ARG A 81 -10.88 4.16 -5.42
CA ARG A 81 -9.48 4.48 -5.65
C ARG A 81 -8.92 3.65 -6.82
N GLN A 82 -9.21 2.36 -6.85
CA GLN A 82 -8.77 1.47 -7.93
C GLN A 82 -9.34 1.91 -9.28
N ARG A 83 -10.60 2.26 -9.32
CA ARG A 83 -11.23 2.76 -10.55
C ARG A 83 -10.59 4.06 -11.04
N ALA A 84 -10.29 4.95 -10.11
CA ALA A 84 -9.69 6.24 -10.45
C ALA A 84 -8.26 6.09 -10.95
N MET A 85 -7.50 5.13 -10.40
CA MET A 85 -6.11 4.89 -10.81
C MET A 85 -6.00 4.15 -12.15
N ALA A 86 -6.96 3.29 -12.46
CA ALA A 86 -6.85 2.35 -13.57
C ALA A 86 -6.43 2.97 -14.92
N PRO A 87 -6.94 4.16 -15.32
CA PRO A 87 -6.55 4.75 -16.60
C PRO A 87 -5.07 5.09 -16.72
N PHE A 88 -4.36 5.21 -15.60
CA PHE A 88 -2.98 5.68 -15.56
C PHE A 88 -1.96 4.57 -15.29
N VAL A 89 -2.42 3.33 -15.15
CA VAL A 89 -1.57 2.20 -14.75
C VAL A 89 -1.46 1.20 -15.89
N ASP A 90 -0.23 0.86 -16.27
CA ASP A 90 0.03 -0.15 -17.31
C ASP A 90 0.21 -1.54 -16.72
N ALA A 91 0.72 -1.64 -15.50
CA ALA A 91 0.95 -2.93 -14.85
C ALA A 91 0.95 -2.75 -13.33
N GLU A 92 0.49 -3.78 -12.63
CA GLU A 92 0.42 -3.75 -11.18
C GLU A 92 0.80 -5.11 -10.62
N ASN A 93 1.51 -5.09 -9.50
CA ASN A 93 1.86 -6.27 -8.75
C ASN A 93 1.79 -5.94 -7.26
N SER A 94 1.36 -6.88 -6.43
CA SER A 94 1.30 -6.63 -5.00
C SER A 94 1.73 -7.85 -4.20
N GLY A 95 2.22 -7.60 -2.99
CA GLY A 95 2.61 -8.64 -2.06
C GLY A 95 2.17 -8.28 -0.66
N LEU A 96 1.90 -9.30 0.14
CA LEU A 96 1.49 -9.16 1.52
C LEU A 96 2.46 -9.93 2.39
N TYR A 97 3.00 -9.26 3.38
CA TYR A 97 4.08 -9.80 4.21
C TYR A 97 3.81 -9.54 5.68
N VAL A 98 4.52 -10.25 6.52
CA VAL A 98 4.62 -9.93 7.95
C VAL A 98 6.05 -9.47 8.19
N GLY A 99 6.20 -8.37 8.90
CA GLY A 99 7.51 -7.81 9.15
C GLY A 99 7.57 -7.09 10.48
N ARG A 100 8.73 -6.57 10.79
CA ARG A 100 8.92 -5.76 11.97
C ARG A 100 9.83 -4.59 11.65
N GLU A 101 9.63 -3.51 12.35
CA GLU A 101 10.54 -2.39 12.23
C GLU A 101 11.86 -2.74 12.89
N LEU A 102 12.96 -2.47 12.21
CA LEU A 102 14.28 -2.67 12.78
C LEU A 102 14.66 -1.44 13.57
N GLU A 103 15.16 -1.66 14.78
CA GLU A 103 15.64 -0.58 15.61
C GLU A 103 17.03 -0.18 15.12
N ILE A 104 17.16 1.05 14.63
CA ILE A 104 18.42 1.55 14.12
C ILE A 104 19.08 2.37 15.21
N PRO A 105 20.26 1.97 15.69
CA PRO A 105 20.96 2.74 16.71
C PRO A 105 21.31 4.13 16.21
N LYS A 106 21.10 5.13 17.05
CA LYS A 106 21.48 6.51 16.75
C LYS A 106 22.87 6.76 17.28
N SER A 107 23.73 7.32 16.47
CA SER A 107 25.09 7.69 16.86
C SER A 107 25.15 9.10 17.43
#